data_b6e594c6dad7024fd9010b87d3ad5dc2
#
_entry.id   b6e594c6dad7024fd9010b87d3ad5dc2
#
_cell.length_a   1.000
_cell.length_b   1.000
_cell.length_c   1.000
_cell.angle_alpha   90.00
_cell.angle_beta   90.00
_cell.angle_gamma   90.00
#
_symmetry.space_group_name_H-M   'P 1'
#
loop_
_entity.id
_entity.type
_entity.pdbx_description
1 polymer ?
#
loop_
_entity_poly.entity_id
_entity_poly.type
_entity_poly.pdbx_seq_one_letter_code
_entity_poly.pdbx_strand_id
1 'polypeptide(L)'
;MDHSAEERFIKNFIKKRYRERLLFELTTPKKRYAGLDRFCHQASELIDPVKIYLEGDDLERRQEFREFCKKHQGLCRVLSPEVYWEETEAPLDEAVEMAVTSLDAFLVLGDGFAIVFGEPVKGGREKDLVVENAGK
;
A
#
# COMPACT_ATOMS: atom_id res chain seq x y z
N MET A 1 19.03 6.55 -4.40
CA MET A 1 17.56 6.37 -4.43
C MET A 1 16.97 6.55 -3.03
N ASP A 2 15.89 7.30 -2.94
CA ASP A 2 15.28 7.62 -1.65
C ASP A 2 14.24 6.57 -1.26
N HIS A 3 14.48 5.88 -0.16
CA HIS A 3 13.56 4.88 0.37
C HIS A 3 12.85 5.34 1.65
N SER A 4 12.85 6.63 1.90
CA SER A 4 12.30 7.12 3.17
C SER A 4 10.81 6.81 3.34
N ALA A 5 10.05 6.82 2.25
CA ALA A 5 8.62 6.46 2.34
C ALA A 5 8.44 5.00 2.74
N GLU A 6 9.24 4.11 2.14
CA GLU A 6 9.19 2.69 2.48
C GLU A 6 9.61 2.46 3.93
N GLU A 7 10.65 3.16 4.38
CA GLU A 7 11.12 3.03 5.75
C GLU A 7 10.06 3.49 6.75
N ARG A 8 9.42 4.62 6.47
CA ARG A 8 8.36 5.13 7.36
C ARG A 8 7.16 4.18 7.39
N PHE A 9 6.78 3.66 6.24
CA PHE A 9 5.68 2.70 6.16
C PHE A 9 5.95 1.48 7.02
N ILE A 10 7.13 0.91 6.86
CA ILE A 10 7.50 -0.31 7.59
C ILE A 10 7.56 -0.06 9.09
N LYS A 11 8.18 1.05 9.47
CA LYS A 11 8.30 1.39 10.90
C LYS A 11 6.95 1.60 11.55
N ASN A 12 6.01 2.21 10.83
CA ASN A 12 4.73 2.62 11.42
C ASN A 12 3.65 1.54 11.35
N PHE A 13 3.70 0.66 10.34
CA PHE A 13 2.55 -0.21 10.08
C PHE A 13 2.85 -1.71 10.10
N ILE A 14 4.10 -2.10 10.00
CA ILE A 14 4.45 -3.51 9.90
C ILE A 14 4.83 -4.07 11.27
N LYS A 15 4.37 -5.29 11.57
CA LYS A 15 4.74 -5.96 12.81
C LYS A 15 6.26 -6.06 12.93
N LYS A 16 6.76 -5.81 14.13
CA LYS A 16 8.20 -5.70 14.37
C LYS A 16 9.01 -6.86 13.80
N ARG A 17 8.53 -8.08 13.97
CA ARG A 17 9.29 -9.28 13.55
C ARG A 17 9.46 -9.39 12.03
N TYR A 18 8.68 -8.66 11.25
CA TYR A 18 8.76 -8.72 9.80
C TYR A 18 9.48 -7.51 9.17
N ARG A 19 9.81 -6.50 9.96
CA ARG A 19 10.29 -5.22 9.43
C ARG A 19 11.61 -5.34 8.68
N GLU A 20 12.58 -6.01 9.27
CA GLU A 20 13.91 -6.09 8.69
C GLU A 20 13.89 -6.76 7.34
N ARG A 21 13.22 -7.91 7.25
CA ARG A 21 13.16 -8.65 6.00
C ARG A 21 12.39 -7.90 4.92
N LEU A 22 11.26 -7.30 5.28
CA LEU A 22 10.45 -6.58 4.30
C LEU A 22 11.21 -5.36 3.78
N LEU A 23 11.86 -4.62 4.67
CA LEU A 23 12.63 -3.45 4.24
C LEU A 23 13.74 -3.86 3.28
N PHE A 24 14.45 -4.94 3.62
CA PHE A 24 15.50 -5.45 2.74
C PHE A 24 14.94 -5.77 1.35
N GLU A 25 13.83 -6.47 1.29
CA GLU A 25 13.25 -6.86 0.02
C GLU A 25 12.76 -5.66 -0.79
N LEU A 26 12.09 -4.73 -0.16
CA LEU A 26 11.55 -3.57 -0.88
C LEU A 26 12.62 -2.60 -1.34
N THR A 27 13.79 -2.62 -0.71
CA THR A 27 14.87 -1.69 -1.07
C THR A 27 16.00 -2.34 -1.86
N THR A 28 15.89 -3.64 -2.16
CA THR A 28 16.88 -4.36 -2.94
C THR A 28 16.31 -4.65 -4.32
N PRO A 29 16.87 -4.05 -5.39
CA PRO A 29 16.24 -4.15 -6.73
C PRO A 29 15.93 -5.58 -7.17
N LYS A 30 16.83 -6.53 -6.92
CA LYS A 30 16.60 -7.92 -7.34
C LYS A 30 15.50 -8.63 -6.57
N LYS A 31 15.17 -8.15 -5.36
CA LYS A 31 14.18 -8.79 -4.50
C LYS A 31 12.84 -8.07 -4.51
N ARG A 32 12.82 -6.88 -5.07
CA ARG A 32 11.68 -6.00 -4.93
C ARG A 32 10.39 -6.53 -5.49
N TYR A 33 10.44 -7.05 -6.72
CA TYR A 33 9.23 -7.58 -7.35
C TYR A 33 8.59 -8.67 -6.50
N ALA A 34 9.39 -9.69 -6.16
CA ALA A 34 8.87 -10.81 -5.39
C ALA A 34 8.45 -10.40 -3.98
N GLY A 35 9.21 -9.51 -3.35
CA GLY A 35 8.87 -9.02 -2.01
C GLY A 35 7.58 -8.23 -1.98
N LEU A 36 7.39 -7.37 -2.96
CA LEU A 36 6.17 -6.56 -3.04
C LEU A 36 4.96 -7.43 -3.32
N ASP A 37 5.09 -8.35 -4.27
CA ASP A 37 4.01 -9.27 -4.60
C ASP A 37 3.59 -10.09 -3.38
N ARG A 38 4.58 -10.67 -2.70
CA ARG A 38 4.30 -11.46 -1.50
C ARG A 38 3.67 -10.61 -0.40
N PHE A 39 4.17 -9.38 -0.20
CA PHE A 39 3.60 -8.51 0.81
C PHE A 39 2.13 -8.23 0.53
N CYS A 40 1.79 -7.89 -0.71
CA CYS A 40 0.41 -7.54 -1.04
C CYS A 40 -0.54 -8.74 -0.87
N HIS A 41 -0.04 -9.97 -1.06
CA HIS A 41 -0.85 -11.16 -0.82
C HIS A 41 -1.02 -11.47 0.68
N GLN A 42 -0.08 -11.06 1.51
CA GLN A 42 -0.06 -11.40 2.93
C GLN A 42 -0.18 -10.18 3.84
N ALA A 43 -0.68 -9.08 3.30
CA ALA A 43 -0.67 -7.82 4.06
C ALA A 43 -1.36 -7.93 5.41
N SER A 44 -2.48 -8.64 5.47
CA SER A 44 -3.22 -8.76 6.74
C SER A 44 -2.42 -9.49 7.82
N GLU A 45 -1.45 -10.33 7.43
CA GLU A 45 -0.59 -11.02 8.40
C GLU A 45 0.57 -10.16 8.84
N LEU A 46 1.08 -9.33 7.95
CA LEU A 46 2.30 -8.56 8.20
C LEU A 46 2.03 -7.21 8.86
N ILE A 47 0.85 -6.66 8.64
CA ILE A 47 0.47 -5.35 9.16
C ILE A 47 -0.02 -5.47 10.61
N ASP A 48 0.37 -4.49 11.43
CA ASP A 48 -0.12 -4.38 12.81
C ASP A 48 -1.63 -4.12 12.77
N PRO A 49 -2.45 -5.03 13.29
CA PRO A 49 -3.91 -4.89 13.16
C PRO A 49 -4.48 -3.63 13.80
N VAL A 50 -3.83 -3.05 14.81
CA VAL A 50 -4.36 -1.83 15.42
C VAL A 50 -4.27 -0.62 14.50
N LYS A 51 -3.51 -0.73 13.41
CA LYS A 51 -3.37 0.35 12.45
C LYS A 51 -4.37 0.25 11.30
N ILE A 52 -5.11 -0.83 11.19
CA ILE A 52 -6.05 -1.02 10.08
C ILE A 52 -7.27 -0.14 10.28
N TYR A 53 -7.55 0.72 9.31
CA TYR A 53 -8.70 1.61 9.34
C TYR A 53 -9.87 1.03 8.56
N LEU A 54 -9.61 0.50 7.36
CA LEU A 54 -10.63 -0.15 6.53
C LEU A 54 -10.03 -1.41 5.94
N GLU A 55 -10.87 -2.41 5.76
CA GLU A 55 -10.43 -3.68 5.19
C GLU A 55 -11.61 -4.33 4.47
N GLY A 56 -11.34 -4.91 3.33
CA GLY A 56 -12.38 -5.63 2.62
C GLY A 56 -12.13 -5.66 1.12
N ASP A 57 -13.15 -6.08 0.37
CA ASP A 57 -13.08 -6.22 -1.07
C ASP A 57 -13.54 -4.94 -1.74
N ASP A 58 -12.84 -4.56 -2.82
CA ASP A 58 -13.22 -3.41 -3.65
C ASP A 58 -13.49 -2.14 -2.82
N LEU A 59 -12.54 -1.77 -1.96
CA LEU A 59 -12.73 -0.63 -1.06
C LEU A 59 -13.03 0.68 -1.79
N GLU A 60 -12.55 0.84 -3.03
CA GLU A 60 -12.78 2.09 -3.76
C GLU A 60 -14.26 2.36 -4.00
N ARG A 61 -15.12 1.35 -3.84
CA ARG A 61 -16.56 1.50 -4.01
C ARG A 61 -17.27 1.94 -2.74
N ARG A 62 -16.56 1.98 -1.62
CA ARG A 62 -17.16 2.32 -0.33
C ARG A 62 -17.10 3.82 -0.07
N GLN A 63 -18.15 4.33 0.55
CA GLN A 63 -18.23 5.73 0.93
C GLN A 63 -17.10 6.11 1.90
N GLU A 64 -16.83 5.24 2.88
CA GLU A 64 -15.78 5.50 3.86
C GLU A 64 -14.41 5.69 3.20
N PHE A 65 -14.12 4.88 2.18
CA PHE A 65 -12.87 4.98 1.45
C PHE A 65 -12.78 6.31 0.71
N ARG A 66 -13.87 6.69 0.05
CA ARG A 66 -13.88 7.96 -0.69
C ARG A 66 -13.71 9.15 0.23
N GLU A 67 -14.33 9.10 1.40
CA GLU A 67 -14.16 10.17 2.38
C GLU A 67 -12.74 10.22 2.93
N PHE A 68 -12.14 9.06 3.15
CA PHE A 68 -10.74 8.98 3.56
C PHE A 68 -9.84 9.65 2.52
N CYS A 69 -10.05 9.36 1.25
CA CYS A 69 -9.23 9.95 0.19
C CYS A 69 -9.39 11.46 0.11
N LYS A 70 -10.57 11.98 0.38
CA LYS A 70 -10.77 13.43 0.40
C LYS A 70 -9.99 14.11 1.51
N LYS A 71 -9.81 13.43 2.64
CA LYS A 71 -9.08 13.99 3.77
C LYS A 71 -7.57 13.92 3.60
N HIS A 72 -7.09 12.99 2.78
CA HIS A 72 -5.66 12.68 2.69
C HIS A 72 -5.10 12.94 1.31
N GLN A 73 -5.38 14.12 0.76
CA GLN A 73 -4.86 14.51 -0.55
C GLN A 73 -3.37 14.84 -0.45
N GLY A 74 -2.66 14.69 -1.54
CA GLY A 74 -1.25 14.99 -1.58
C GLY A 74 -0.51 13.95 -2.39
N LEU A 75 0.80 14.12 -2.52
CA LEU A 75 1.64 13.20 -3.28
C LEU A 75 1.86 11.92 -2.50
N CYS A 76 1.71 10.81 -3.20
CA CYS A 76 1.93 9.48 -2.66
C CYS A 76 2.95 8.75 -3.50
N ARG A 77 3.68 7.85 -2.86
CA ARG A 77 4.58 6.97 -3.57
C ARG A 77 3.84 5.70 -3.95
N VAL A 78 3.94 5.31 -5.22
CA VAL A 78 3.21 4.16 -5.74
C VAL A 78 4.17 3.01 -6.01
N LEU A 79 3.87 1.85 -5.45
CA LEU A 79 4.68 0.66 -5.63
C LEU A 79 3.83 -0.46 -6.24
N SER A 80 4.31 -1.01 -7.34
CA SER A 80 3.65 -2.13 -8.00
C SER A 80 4.69 -2.95 -8.74
N PRO A 81 4.47 -4.26 -8.89
CA PRO A 81 5.40 -5.06 -9.69
C PRO A 81 5.57 -4.55 -11.12
N GLU A 82 4.56 -3.85 -11.67
CA GLU A 82 4.62 -3.35 -13.04
C GLU A 82 5.28 -1.99 -13.18
N VAL A 83 5.51 -1.26 -12.09
CA VAL A 83 5.89 0.14 -12.15
C VAL A 83 7.31 0.35 -11.64
N TYR A 84 8.10 1.14 -12.40
CA TYR A 84 9.42 1.55 -11.94
C TYR A 84 9.24 2.56 -10.82
N TRP A 85 9.56 2.16 -9.66
CA TRP A 85 9.20 2.81 -8.41
C TRP A 85 10.02 4.03 -8.03
N GLU A 86 11.24 4.11 -8.50
CA GLU A 86 12.08 5.24 -8.14
C GLU A 86 11.55 6.56 -8.64
N GLU A 87 10.64 6.51 -9.61
CA GLU A 87 10.10 7.72 -10.19
C GLU A 87 8.58 7.82 -10.08
N THR A 88 7.97 6.89 -9.35
CA THR A 88 6.52 6.81 -9.33
C THR A 88 5.96 7.53 -8.13
N GLU A 89 5.56 8.77 -8.33
CA GLU A 89 4.81 9.54 -7.34
C GLU A 89 3.60 10.13 -8.04
N ALA A 90 2.48 10.22 -7.32
CA ALA A 90 1.26 10.77 -7.88
C ALA A 90 0.37 11.29 -6.76
N PRO A 91 -0.49 12.28 -7.06
CA PRO A 91 -1.52 12.65 -6.09
C PRO A 91 -2.38 11.44 -5.75
N LEU A 92 -2.96 11.43 -4.56
CA LEU A 92 -3.69 10.25 -4.09
C LEU A 92 -4.78 9.80 -5.05
N ASP A 93 -5.57 10.72 -5.60
CA ASP A 93 -6.64 10.35 -6.52
C ASP A 93 -6.11 9.65 -7.78
N GLU A 94 -4.98 10.12 -8.31
CA GLU A 94 -4.35 9.45 -9.46
C GLU A 94 -3.77 8.10 -9.07
N ALA A 95 -3.17 8.01 -7.88
CA ALA A 95 -2.62 6.75 -7.41
C ALA A 95 -3.70 5.69 -7.26
N VAL A 96 -4.87 6.07 -6.74
CA VAL A 96 -6.00 5.16 -6.62
C VAL A 96 -6.48 4.73 -8.00
N GLU A 97 -6.56 5.67 -8.94
CA GLU A 97 -6.98 5.35 -10.31
C GLU A 97 -6.02 4.33 -10.95
N MET A 98 -4.73 4.54 -10.78
CA MET A 98 -3.73 3.60 -11.29
C MET A 98 -3.94 2.20 -10.71
N ALA A 99 -4.18 2.14 -9.41
CA ALA A 99 -4.34 0.86 -8.73
C ALA A 99 -5.59 0.12 -9.18
N VAL A 100 -6.72 0.83 -9.27
CA VAL A 100 -7.99 0.16 -9.58
C VAL A 100 -8.10 -0.25 -11.05
N THR A 101 -7.28 0.34 -11.91
CA THR A 101 -7.26 -0.05 -13.33
C THR A 101 -6.15 -1.02 -13.66
N SER A 102 -5.32 -1.38 -12.69
CA SER A 102 -4.21 -2.31 -12.89
C SER A 102 -4.65 -3.76 -12.75
N LEU A 103 -3.88 -4.65 -13.35
CA LEU A 103 -4.06 -6.09 -13.19
C LEU A 103 -3.18 -6.65 -12.08
N ASP A 104 -2.39 -5.80 -11.42
CA ASP A 104 -1.48 -6.23 -10.36
C ASP A 104 -1.85 -5.60 -9.03
N ALA A 105 -1.26 -6.14 -7.97
CA ALA A 105 -1.38 -5.55 -6.64
C ALA A 105 -0.65 -4.21 -6.61
N PHE A 106 -1.13 -3.29 -5.78
CA PHE A 106 -0.54 -1.95 -5.62
C PHE A 106 -0.40 -1.61 -4.14
N LEU A 107 0.67 -0.90 -3.83
CA LEU A 107 0.89 -0.34 -2.49
C LEU A 107 1.05 1.16 -2.67
N VAL A 108 0.18 1.93 -2.03
CA VAL A 108 0.22 3.40 -2.09
C VAL A 108 0.65 3.91 -0.73
N LEU A 109 1.76 4.64 -0.68
CA LEU A 109 2.32 5.17 0.57
C LEU A 109 2.11 6.67 0.64
N GLY A 110 1.32 7.10 1.62
CA GLY A 110 1.07 8.51 1.85
C GLY A 110 1.70 8.99 3.15
N ASP A 111 1.40 10.22 3.51
CA ASP A 111 1.90 10.81 4.75
C ASP A 111 1.02 10.37 5.92
N GLY A 112 1.52 9.41 6.70
CA GLY A 112 0.79 8.89 7.85
C GLY A 112 -0.24 7.83 7.53
N PHE A 113 -0.29 7.36 6.30
CA PHE A 113 -1.21 6.29 5.90
C PHE A 113 -0.65 5.49 4.74
N ALA A 114 -1.27 4.34 4.48
CA ALA A 114 -0.96 3.56 3.29
C ALA A 114 -2.22 2.80 2.86
N ILE A 115 -2.27 2.45 1.58
CA ILE A 115 -3.37 1.68 1.03
C ILE A 115 -2.77 0.48 0.29
N VAL A 116 -3.24 -0.71 0.63
CA VAL A 116 -2.83 -1.94 -0.04
C VAL A 116 -4.00 -2.40 -0.91
N PHE A 117 -3.76 -2.47 -2.21
CA PHE A 117 -4.76 -2.99 -3.15
C PHE A 117 -4.37 -4.39 -3.55
N GLY A 118 -5.26 -5.34 -3.35
CA GLY A 118 -5.01 -6.72 -3.75
C GLY A 118 -5.07 -6.88 -5.26
N GLU A 119 -4.62 -8.03 -5.73
CA GLU A 119 -4.72 -8.35 -7.14
C GLU A 119 -6.17 -8.53 -7.54
N PRO A 120 -6.54 -8.12 -8.76
CA PRO A 120 -7.87 -8.41 -9.26
C PRO A 120 -8.10 -9.92 -9.36
N VAL A 121 -9.26 -10.35 -8.92
CA VAL A 121 -9.72 -11.71 -9.09
C VAL A 121 -11.04 -11.64 -9.86
N LYS A 122 -11.56 -12.79 -10.25
CA LYS A 122 -12.80 -12.82 -10.98
C LYS A 122 -13.90 -12.13 -10.17
N GLY A 123 -14.40 -11.02 -10.68
CA GLY A 123 -15.46 -10.27 -10.04
C GLY A 123 -15.02 -9.09 -9.18
N GLY A 124 -13.72 -8.83 -9.07
CA GLY A 124 -13.23 -7.68 -8.31
C GLY A 124 -11.90 -7.94 -7.64
N ARG A 125 -11.58 -7.13 -6.64
CA ARG A 125 -10.36 -7.28 -5.85
C ARG A 125 -10.72 -7.67 -4.42
N GLU A 126 -9.91 -8.53 -3.83
CA GLU A 126 -10.12 -8.99 -2.47
C GLU A 126 -9.05 -8.45 -1.54
N LYS A 127 -9.44 -8.23 -0.28
CA LYS A 127 -8.51 -7.92 0.81
C LYS A 127 -7.75 -6.63 0.64
N ASP A 128 -8.42 -5.59 0.14
CA ASP A 128 -7.85 -4.25 0.16
C ASP A 128 -7.78 -3.76 1.60
N LEU A 129 -6.74 -3.00 1.92
CA LEU A 129 -6.52 -2.49 3.27
C LEU A 129 -6.16 -1.01 3.25
N VAL A 130 -6.72 -0.25 4.19
CA VAL A 130 -6.26 1.11 4.47
C VAL A 130 -5.72 1.11 5.88
N VAL A 131 -4.48 1.58 6.06
CA VAL A 131 -3.87 1.70 7.37
C VAL A 131 -3.51 3.16 7.62
N GLU A 132 -3.63 3.61 8.88
CA GLU A 132 -3.24 4.96 9.23
C GLU A 132 -2.74 4.99 10.68
N ASN A 133 -1.96 6.02 10.99
CA ASN A 133 -1.48 6.22 12.35
C ASN A 133 -2.63 6.74 13.20
N ALA A 134 -3.12 5.89 14.10
CA ALA A 134 -4.17 6.27 15.03
C ALA A 134 -3.68 7.35 15.96
N GLY A 135 -4.57 8.23 16.40
CA GLY A 135 -4.22 9.26 17.36
C GLY A 135 -3.59 10.51 16.76
N LYS A 136 -3.60 10.61 15.48
CA LYS A 136 -3.07 11.81 14.81
C LYS A 136 -4.14 12.86 14.64
#